data_8e9494e0ab93c938f3691c0a3a372b2b
#
_entry.id   8e9494e0ab93c938f3691c0a3a372b2b
#
_cell.length_a   1.000
_cell.length_b   1.000
_cell.length_c   1.000
_cell.angle_alpha   90.00
_cell.angle_beta   90.00
_cell.angle_gamma   90.00
#
_symmetry.space_group_name_H-M   'P 1'
#
loop_
_entity.id
_entity.type
_entity.pdbx_description
1 polymer ?
#
loop_
_entity_poly.entity_id
_entity_poly.type
_entity_poly.pdbx_seq_one_letter_code
_entity_poly.pdbx_strand_id
1 'polypeptide(L)'
;MRTLLAALHCPKGDVAGNLAAHLRLLTGAATAGCALAVFPEMSLTGSVDPATHPERLIGLDHPAVAALAEATGETGVGACFGIAERSRAHEPHITQVFAASGQLIGAQRKRHLGEGEEAFTAATHTVVFGHRGVTFGVAICAEAGLDQPFDAAASGGAELMLFPAAPGLYGRRTSEDSWRKGFAWWEGSALGDARRQARRLGLWIGLAGQAGATADEDFPGLAALVGPDGGVAARLPDWRPGVLTVDIPLAGSGVVSVP
;
A
#
# COMPACT_ATOMS: atom_id res chain seq x y z
N MET A 1 8.32 9.74 11.80
CA MET A 1 8.32 8.26 11.72
C MET A 1 9.04 7.84 10.46
N ARG A 2 10.12 7.06 10.60
CA ARG A 2 10.86 6.55 9.42
C ARG A 2 10.11 5.41 8.77
N THR A 3 9.85 5.52 7.46
CA THR A 3 8.95 4.62 6.73
C THR A 3 9.59 4.19 5.42
N LEU A 4 9.45 2.90 5.08
CA LEU A 4 9.76 2.36 3.77
C LEU A 4 8.48 2.31 2.92
N LEU A 5 8.52 2.90 1.73
CA LEU A 5 7.47 2.83 0.70
C LEU A 5 8.00 2.00 -0.46
N ALA A 6 7.32 0.92 -0.84
CA ALA A 6 7.78 -0.01 -1.85
C ALA A 6 7.10 0.20 -3.21
N ALA A 7 7.88 0.30 -4.29
CA ALA A 7 7.43 -0.01 -5.63
C ALA A 7 7.85 -1.44 -5.93
N LEU A 8 6.91 -2.40 -5.87
CA LEU A 8 7.24 -3.83 -5.81
C LEU A 8 6.65 -4.60 -6.98
N HIS A 9 7.47 -5.48 -7.57
CA HIS A 9 6.99 -6.46 -8.51
C HIS A 9 6.28 -7.59 -7.77
N CYS A 10 5.00 -7.80 -8.10
CA CYS A 10 4.11 -8.74 -7.41
C CYS A 10 3.49 -9.72 -8.42
N PRO A 11 4.19 -10.81 -8.81
CA PRO A 11 3.65 -11.82 -9.72
C PRO A 11 2.30 -12.36 -9.27
N LYS A 12 1.33 -12.40 -10.18
CA LYS A 12 -0.05 -12.81 -9.90
C LYS A 12 -0.13 -14.27 -9.47
N GLY A 13 -0.62 -14.52 -8.26
CA GLY A 13 -0.78 -15.86 -7.68
C GLY A 13 0.50 -16.50 -7.11
N ASP A 14 1.65 -15.86 -7.22
CA ASP A 14 2.91 -16.35 -6.63
C ASP A 14 3.08 -15.86 -5.18
N VAL A 15 2.20 -16.35 -4.30
CA VAL A 15 2.20 -15.98 -2.87
C VAL A 15 3.55 -16.28 -2.21
N ALA A 16 4.21 -17.37 -2.58
CA ALA A 16 5.48 -17.75 -1.95
C ALA A 16 6.63 -16.80 -2.36
N GLY A 17 6.74 -16.48 -3.65
CA GLY A 17 7.73 -15.53 -4.15
C GLY A 17 7.49 -14.12 -3.63
N ASN A 18 6.23 -13.69 -3.60
CA ASN A 18 5.83 -12.40 -3.05
C ASN A 18 6.13 -12.31 -1.55
N LEU A 19 5.81 -13.35 -0.76
CA LEU A 19 6.17 -13.44 0.66
C LEU A 19 7.68 -13.27 0.86
N ALA A 20 8.49 -14.02 0.10
CA ALA A 20 9.94 -13.92 0.21
C ALA A 20 10.46 -12.50 -0.10
N ALA A 21 9.84 -11.79 -1.06
CA ALA A 21 10.16 -10.40 -1.35
C ALA A 21 9.81 -9.46 -0.18
N HIS A 22 8.61 -9.62 0.41
CA HIS A 22 8.19 -8.83 1.57
C HIS A 22 9.13 -9.04 2.77
N LEU A 23 9.47 -10.29 3.11
CA LEU A 23 10.38 -10.60 4.23
C LEU A 23 11.76 -9.97 4.04
N ARG A 24 12.33 -10.04 2.83
CA ARG A 24 13.60 -9.35 2.52
C ARG A 24 13.50 -7.84 2.73
N LEU A 25 12.40 -7.22 2.30
CA LEU A 25 12.20 -5.78 2.46
C LEU A 25 11.95 -5.38 3.92
N LEU A 26 11.26 -6.20 4.72
CA LEU A 26 11.12 -5.97 6.15
C LEU A 26 12.47 -6.00 6.87
N THR A 27 13.33 -6.98 6.55
CA THR A 27 14.70 -7.03 7.08
C THR A 27 15.51 -5.80 6.68
N GLY A 28 15.42 -5.37 5.40
CA GLY A 28 16.05 -4.14 4.92
C GLY A 28 15.51 -2.88 5.63
N ALA A 29 14.20 -2.81 5.86
CA ALA A 29 13.56 -1.73 6.58
C ALA A 29 14.05 -1.64 8.04
N ALA A 30 14.19 -2.79 8.72
CA ALA A 30 14.76 -2.85 10.07
C ALA A 30 16.21 -2.33 10.10
N THR A 31 17.04 -2.79 9.17
CA THR A 31 18.43 -2.33 9.02
C THR A 31 18.50 -0.82 8.77
N ALA A 32 17.54 -0.27 8.01
CA ALA A 32 17.44 1.18 7.77
C ALA A 32 16.79 1.96 8.91
N GLY A 33 16.40 1.30 10.02
CA GLY A 33 15.76 1.93 11.18
C GLY A 33 14.33 2.39 10.93
N CYS A 34 13.61 1.78 9.96
CA CYS A 34 12.22 2.09 9.71
C CYS A 34 11.31 1.57 10.82
N ALA A 35 10.25 2.32 11.08
CA ALA A 35 9.16 1.91 11.97
C ALA A 35 8.05 1.19 11.24
N LEU A 36 7.86 1.51 9.95
CA LEU A 36 6.78 1.02 9.10
C LEU A 36 7.31 0.69 7.70
N ALA A 37 6.84 -0.40 7.11
CA ALA A 37 6.99 -0.73 5.70
C ALA A 37 5.60 -0.79 5.04
N VAL A 38 5.45 -0.09 3.91
CA VAL A 38 4.20 -0.02 3.16
C VAL A 38 4.42 -0.70 1.81
N PHE A 39 3.59 -1.67 1.53
CA PHE A 39 3.60 -2.45 0.31
C PHE A 39 2.37 -2.12 -0.55
N PRO A 40 2.43 -2.39 -1.85
CA PRO A 40 1.33 -2.11 -2.77
C PRO A 40 0.01 -2.81 -2.45
N GLU A 41 -1.05 -2.36 -3.08
CA GLU A 41 -2.32 -3.07 -3.18
C GLU A 41 -2.09 -4.48 -3.72
N MET A 42 -2.77 -5.49 -3.13
CA MET A 42 -2.67 -6.91 -3.48
C MET A 42 -1.22 -7.44 -3.57
N SER A 43 -0.28 -6.84 -2.86
CA SER A 43 1.16 -7.12 -3.03
C SER A 43 1.56 -8.56 -2.70
N LEU A 44 0.85 -9.25 -1.81
CA LEU A 44 1.16 -10.63 -1.42
C LEU A 44 0.58 -11.65 -2.42
N THR A 45 -0.57 -11.37 -3.00
CA THR A 45 -1.23 -12.25 -3.98
C THR A 45 -0.90 -11.89 -5.43
N GLY A 46 -0.43 -10.67 -5.68
CA GLY A 46 -0.51 -10.02 -6.98
C GLY A 46 -1.95 -9.62 -7.30
N SER A 47 -2.16 -8.86 -8.38
CA SER A 47 -3.47 -8.41 -8.84
C SER A 47 -4.26 -9.54 -9.51
N VAL A 48 -4.75 -10.48 -8.69
CA VAL A 48 -5.53 -11.64 -9.11
C VAL A 48 -6.98 -11.21 -9.34
N ASP A 49 -7.54 -11.61 -10.48
CA ASP A 49 -8.97 -11.45 -10.77
C ASP A 49 -9.76 -12.65 -10.19
N PRO A 50 -10.68 -12.43 -9.25
CA PRO A 50 -11.47 -13.49 -8.62
C PRO A 50 -12.45 -14.17 -9.57
N ALA A 51 -12.85 -13.53 -10.68
CA ALA A 51 -13.74 -14.13 -11.67
C ALA A 51 -13.06 -15.26 -12.46
N THR A 52 -11.75 -15.12 -12.72
CA THR A 52 -10.97 -16.08 -13.50
C THR A 52 -10.14 -17.01 -12.64
N HIS A 53 -9.72 -16.57 -11.45
CA HIS A 53 -8.81 -17.29 -10.55
C HIS A 53 -9.27 -17.25 -9.08
N PRO A 54 -10.48 -17.71 -8.75
CA PRO A 54 -10.98 -17.69 -7.38
C PRO A 54 -10.14 -18.54 -6.41
N GLU A 55 -9.41 -19.54 -6.91
CA GLU A 55 -8.53 -20.40 -6.14
C GLU A 55 -7.26 -19.69 -5.62
N ARG A 56 -6.91 -18.54 -6.21
CA ARG A 56 -5.72 -17.75 -5.84
C ARG A 56 -6.00 -16.71 -4.76
N LEU A 57 -7.25 -16.54 -4.35
CA LEU A 57 -7.60 -15.69 -3.22
C LEU A 57 -7.20 -16.38 -1.92
N ILE A 58 -6.67 -15.60 -0.99
CA ILE A 58 -6.25 -16.12 0.34
C ILE A 58 -7.04 -15.45 1.46
N GLY A 59 -7.24 -16.16 2.58
CA GLY A 59 -7.86 -15.59 3.78
C GLY A 59 -6.86 -14.84 4.65
N LEU A 60 -7.35 -14.07 5.61
CA LEU A 60 -6.53 -13.44 6.64
C LEU A 60 -5.81 -14.46 7.56
N ASP A 61 -6.30 -15.69 7.60
CA ASP A 61 -5.73 -16.82 8.31
C ASP A 61 -4.71 -17.65 7.49
N HIS A 62 -4.38 -17.20 6.27
CA HIS A 62 -3.42 -17.89 5.42
C HIS A 62 -2.01 -17.87 6.03
N PRO A 63 -1.23 -18.98 5.93
CA PRO A 63 0.13 -19.06 6.52
C PRO A 63 1.08 -17.93 6.10
N ALA A 64 0.99 -17.41 4.88
CA ALA A 64 1.81 -16.29 4.43
C ALA A 64 1.48 -14.98 5.14
N VAL A 65 0.21 -14.75 5.52
CA VAL A 65 -0.21 -13.59 6.32
C VAL A 65 0.34 -13.73 7.74
N ALA A 66 0.26 -14.92 8.32
CA ALA A 66 0.83 -15.21 9.64
C ALA A 66 2.35 -15.01 9.63
N ALA A 67 3.07 -15.53 8.63
CA ALA A 67 4.52 -15.36 8.51
C ALA A 67 4.95 -13.89 8.42
N LEU A 68 4.20 -13.05 7.68
CA LEU A 68 4.46 -11.59 7.66
C LEU A 68 4.18 -10.94 9.01
N ALA A 69 3.11 -11.35 9.70
CA ALA A 69 2.84 -10.85 11.04
C ALA A 69 3.97 -11.20 12.02
N GLU A 70 4.41 -12.46 12.04
CA GLU A 70 5.53 -12.94 12.87
C GLU A 70 6.81 -12.14 12.59
N ALA A 71 7.14 -11.92 11.31
CA ALA A 71 8.31 -11.15 10.91
C ALA A 71 8.30 -9.70 11.41
N THR A 72 7.11 -9.09 11.63
CA THR A 72 7.04 -7.76 12.26
C THR A 72 7.49 -7.77 13.72
N GLY A 73 7.31 -8.89 14.44
CA GLY A 73 7.82 -9.08 15.79
C GLY A 73 9.33 -9.22 15.82
N GLU A 74 9.89 -9.99 14.89
CA GLU A 74 11.33 -10.23 14.76
C GLU A 74 12.10 -8.97 14.34
N THR A 75 11.55 -8.22 13.39
CA THR A 75 12.19 -7.02 12.83
C THR A 75 11.89 -5.74 13.62
N GLY A 76 10.82 -5.72 14.41
CA GLY A 76 10.31 -4.53 15.07
C GLY A 76 9.69 -3.51 14.09
N VAL A 77 9.50 -3.86 12.82
CA VAL A 77 8.92 -3.00 11.77
C VAL A 77 7.45 -3.39 11.54
N GLY A 78 6.53 -2.44 11.64
CA GLY A 78 5.14 -2.65 11.22
C GLY A 78 5.05 -2.85 9.70
N ALA A 79 4.14 -3.68 9.23
CA ALA A 79 3.93 -3.95 7.81
C ALA A 79 2.49 -3.67 7.39
N CYS A 80 2.31 -2.85 6.35
CA CYS A 80 1.02 -2.65 5.69
C CYS A 80 1.11 -3.24 4.29
N PHE A 81 0.40 -4.35 4.01
CA PHE A 81 0.51 -5.14 2.78
C PHE A 81 -0.86 -5.58 2.24
N GLY A 82 -0.95 -5.79 0.93
CA GLY A 82 -2.21 -6.07 0.23
C GLY A 82 -2.40 -7.55 -0.10
N ILE A 83 -3.66 -8.00 -0.07
CA ILE A 83 -4.11 -9.31 -0.55
C ILE A 83 -5.39 -9.19 -1.38
N ALA A 84 -5.55 -10.07 -2.37
CA ALA A 84 -6.86 -10.45 -2.89
C ALA A 84 -7.46 -11.44 -1.88
N GLU A 85 -8.41 -10.96 -1.08
CA GLU A 85 -8.95 -11.70 0.06
C GLU A 85 -10.14 -12.57 -0.34
N ARG A 86 -10.16 -13.80 0.15
CA ARG A 86 -11.38 -14.59 0.31
C ARG A 86 -11.82 -14.49 1.77
N SER A 87 -12.88 -13.74 2.03
CA SER A 87 -13.41 -13.58 3.37
C SER A 87 -13.98 -14.89 3.95
N ARG A 88 -14.26 -14.92 5.25
CA ARG A 88 -14.94 -16.06 5.88
C ARG A 88 -16.34 -16.31 5.31
N ALA A 89 -16.99 -15.30 4.73
CA ALA A 89 -18.25 -15.42 4.02
C ALA A 89 -18.06 -15.85 2.55
N HIS A 90 -16.82 -16.19 2.15
CA HIS A 90 -16.43 -16.53 0.78
C HIS A 90 -16.57 -15.40 -0.24
N GLU A 91 -16.71 -14.16 0.22
CA GLU A 91 -16.75 -12.98 -0.65
C GLU A 91 -15.32 -12.55 -0.99
N PRO A 92 -15.04 -12.17 -2.25
CA PRO A 92 -13.75 -11.63 -2.66
C PRO A 92 -13.64 -10.14 -2.29
N HIS A 93 -12.53 -9.73 -1.67
CA HIS A 93 -12.24 -8.33 -1.38
C HIS A 93 -10.81 -7.97 -1.76
N ILE A 94 -10.59 -6.71 -2.09
CA ILE A 94 -9.25 -6.11 -2.12
C ILE A 94 -8.98 -5.59 -0.72
N THR A 95 -7.94 -6.13 -0.07
CA THR A 95 -7.73 -5.90 1.37
C THR A 95 -6.29 -5.49 1.65
N GLN A 96 -6.13 -4.40 2.39
CA GLN A 96 -4.86 -3.97 2.94
C GLN A 96 -4.79 -4.36 4.40
N VAL A 97 -3.81 -5.19 4.75
CA VAL A 97 -3.60 -5.77 6.08
C VAL A 97 -2.55 -4.95 6.81
N PHE A 98 -2.76 -4.67 8.08
CA PHE A 98 -1.74 -4.12 8.96
C PHE A 98 -1.33 -5.13 10.03
N ALA A 99 -0.03 -5.41 10.12
CA ALA A 99 0.57 -6.25 11.13
C ALA A 99 1.70 -5.51 11.86
N ALA A 100 1.84 -5.74 13.16
CA ALA A 100 2.89 -5.16 13.99
C ALA A 100 3.13 -6.02 15.23
N SER A 101 4.34 -6.00 15.78
CA SER A 101 4.71 -6.68 17.03
C SER A 101 4.36 -8.17 17.04
N GLY A 102 4.50 -8.84 15.89
CA GLY A 102 4.25 -10.28 15.75
C GLY A 102 2.77 -10.63 15.53
N GLN A 103 1.88 -9.67 15.37
CA GLN A 103 0.44 -9.91 15.31
C GLN A 103 -0.21 -9.19 14.12
N LEU A 104 -1.28 -9.77 13.60
CA LEU A 104 -2.21 -9.07 12.73
C LEU A 104 -3.04 -8.11 13.58
N ILE A 105 -2.91 -6.80 13.31
CA ILE A 105 -3.62 -5.75 14.05
C ILE A 105 -5.01 -5.51 13.46
N GLY A 106 -5.13 -5.56 12.13
CA GLY A 106 -6.40 -5.38 11.44
C GLY A 106 -6.24 -5.30 9.93
N ALA A 107 -7.35 -5.00 9.26
CA ALA A 107 -7.39 -4.91 7.81
C ALA A 107 -8.39 -3.85 7.35
N GLN A 108 -8.04 -3.12 6.28
CA GLN A 108 -8.92 -2.24 5.53
C GLN A 108 -9.28 -2.92 4.22
N ARG A 109 -10.54 -3.24 4.02
CA ARG A 109 -11.06 -3.67 2.71
C ARG A 109 -11.43 -2.46 1.87
N LYS A 110 -11.17 -2.52 0.57
CA LYS A 110 -11.50 -1.46 -0.39
C LYS A 110 -13.01 -1.22 -0.43
N ARG A 111 -13.42 0.03 -0.34
CA ARG A 111 -14.83 0.44 -0.28
C ARG A 111 -15.35 0.97 -1.61
N HIS A 112 -14.45 1.49 -2.45
CA HIS A 112 -14.77 1.99 -3.77
C HIS A 112 -13.91 1.27 -4.79
N LEU A 113 -14.57 0.38 -5.53
CA LEU A 113 -13.93 -0.42 -6.58
C LEU A 113 -13.63 0.46 -7.78
N GLY A 114 -12.48 0.23 -8.40
CA GLY A 114 -12.08 0.84 -9.67
C GLY A 114 -12.64 0.07 -10.87
N GLU A 115 -12.36 0.56 -12.05
CA GLU A 115 -12.63 -0.14 -13.31
C GLU A 115 -11.87 -1.48 -13.35
N GLY A 116 -12.56 -2.56 -13.76
CA GLY A 116 -12.00 -3.91 -13.81
C GLY A 116 -11.99 -4.65 -12.46
N GLU A 117 -12.57 -4.08 -11.41
CA GLU A 117 -12.67 -4.69 -10.08
C GLU A 117 -14.08 -5.18 -9.74
N GLU A 118 -14.99 -5.25 -10.72
CA GLU A 118 -16.41 -5.57 -10.52
C GLU A 118 -16.65 -6.96 -9.94
N ALA A 119 -15.67 -7.86 -10.04
CA ALA A 119 -15.71 -9.18 -9.43
C ALA A 119 -15.41 -9.21 -7.93
N PHE A 120 -14.92 -8.10 -7.37
CA PHE A 120 -14.74 -7.94 -5.92
C PHE A 120 -15.98 -7.37 -5.25
N THR A 121 -16.06 -7.55 -3.94
CA THR A 121 -17.11 -6.99 -3.07
C THR A 121 -16.57 -5.76 -2.34
N ALA A 122 -17.24 -4.63 -2.50
CA ALA A 122 -16.91 -3.40 -1.79
C ALA A 122 -17.24 -3.49 -0.30
N ALA A 123 -16.39 -2.95 0.55
CA ALA A 123 -16.64 -2.83 1.99
C ALA A 123 -17.42 -1.55 2.32
N THR A 124 -17.91 -1.46 3.56
CA THR A 124 -18.70 -0.30 4.04
C THR A 124 -17.99 0.50 5.13
N HIS A 125 -16.92 -0.03 5.72
CA HIS A 125 -16.28 0.57 6.88
C HIS A 125 -14.88 1.10 6.58
N THR A 126 -14.53 2.22 7.22
CA THR A 126 -13.16 2.73 7.28
C THR A 126 -12.52 2.28 8.60
N VAL A 127 -11.28 1.83 8.52
CA VAL A 127 -10.46 1.50 9.67
C VAL A 127 -9.30 2.50 9.76
N VAL A 128 -9.03 3.02 10.95
CA VAL A 128 -7.79 3.74 11.25
C VAL A 128 -6.93 2.88 12.17
N PHE A 129 -5.63 2.97 11.98
CA PHE A 129 -4.64 2.17 12.70
C PHE A 129 -3.74 3.07 13.53
N GLY A 130 -3.35 2.59 14.72
CA GLY A 130 -2.35 3.23 15.55
C GLY A 130 -1.02 2.47 15.51
N HIS A 131 0.11 3.16 15.29
CA HIS A 131 1.42 2.56 15.35
C HIS A 131 2.47 3.57 15.84
N ARG A 132 3.17 3.23 16.94
CA ARG A 132 4.23 4.08 17.54
C ARG A 132 3.79 5.54 17.74
N GLY A 133 2.58 5.74 18.25
CA GLY A 133 2.02 7.05 18.55
C GLY A 133 1.48 7.82 17.33
N VAL A 134 1.48 7.22 16.13
CA VAL A 134 0.93 7.80 14.91
C VAL A 134 -0.36 7.10 14.55
N THR A 135 -1.40 7.86 14.25
CA THR A 135 -2.65 7.33 13.68
C THR A 135 -2.63 7.48 12.16
N PHE A 136 -2.96 6.41 11.44
CA PHE A 136 -2.99 6.43 9.98
C PHE A 136 -4.22 5.73 9.42
N GLY A 137 -4.64 6.18 8.24
CA GLY A 137 -5.67 5.54 7.43
C GLY A 137 -5.08 4.93 6.16
N VAL A 138 -5.94 4.21 5.41
CA VAL A 138 -5.58 3.61 4.12
C VAL A 138 -6.62 3.98 3.08
N ALA A 139 -6.17 4.49 1.93
CA ALA A 139 -6.96 4.71 0.72
C ALA A 139 -6.35 3.85 -0.40
N ILE A 140 -7.09 2.84 -0.87
CA ILE A 140 -6.56 1.84 -1.78
C ILE A 140 -6.82 2.27 -3.23
N CYS A 141 -5.75 2.54 -3.98
CA CYS A 141 -5.72 2.81 -5.42
C CYS A 141 -6.78 3.84 -5.88
N ALA A 142 -7.85 3.44 -6.54
CA ALA A 142 -8.93 4.31 -7.03
C ALA A 142 -9.58 5.18 -5.94
N GLU A 143 -9.50 4.77 -4.67
CA GLU A 143 -10.02 5.55 -3.54
C GLU A 143 -9.27 6.87 -3.34
N ALA A 144 -8.04 7.02 -3.85
CA ALA A 144 -7.27 8.26 -3.70
C ALA A 144 -7.92 9.46 -4.42
N GLY A 145 -8.68 9.21 -5.47
CA GLY A 145 -9.46 10.22 -6.18
C GLY A 145 -10.71 10.71 -5.44
N LEU A 146 -11.11 10.06 -4.33
CA LEU A 146 -12.34 10.33 -3.60
C LEU A 146 -12.05 11.04 -2.26
N ASP A 147 -12.94 11.94 -1.84
CA ASP A 147 -12.78 12.66 -0.58
C ASP A 147 -13.17 11.79 0.64
N GLN A 148 -14.19 10.95 0.51
CA GLN A 148 -14.79 10.19 1.60
C GLN A 148 -13.82 9.28 2.36
N PRO A 149 -12.89 8.51 1.73
CA PRO A 149 -11.89 7.72 2.44
C PRO A 149 -10.98 8.55 3.36
N PHE A 150 -10.60 9.73 2.86
CA PHE A 150 -9.71 10.65 3.58
C PHE A 150 -10.43 11.36 4.71
N ASP A 151 -11.67 11.82 4.48
CA ASP A 151 -12.50 12.48 5.50
C ASP A 151 -12.78 11.54 6.67
N ALA A 152 -13.12 10.29 6.37
CA ALA A 152 -13.37 9.28 7.40
C ALA A 152 -12.11 8.98 8.22
N ALA A 153 -10.95 8.87 7.60
CA ALA A 153 -9.69 8.64 8.30
C ALA A 153 -9.27 9.88 9.13
N ALA A 154 -9.38 11.08 8.57
CA ALA A 154 -9.09 12.33 9.27
C ALA A 154 -9.99 12.51 10.49
N SER A 155 -11.30 12.20 10.38
CA SER A 155 -12.24 12.20 11.50
C SER A 155 -11.87 11.19 12.59
N GLY A 156 -11.19 10.09 12.21
CA GLY A 156 -10.60 9.11 13.12
C GLY A 156 -9.23 9.53 13.70
N GLY A 157 -8.76 10.75 13.43
CA GLY A 157 -7.51 11.29 13.95
C GLY A 157 -6.26 10.90 13.15
N ALA A 158 -6.42 10.45 11.90
CA ALA A 158 -5.26 10.12 11.06
C ALA A 158 -4.41 11.37 10.76
N GLU A 159 -3.10 11.25 10.92
CA GLU A 159 -2.09 12.24 10.54
C GLU A 159 -1.36 11.84 9.25
N LEU A 160 -1.49 10.55 8.87
CA LEU A 160 -0.87 9.92 7.70
C LEU A 160 -1.92 9.10 6.97
N MET A 161 -1.93 9.20 5.64
CA MET A 161 -2.65 8.28 4.77
C MET A 161 -1.66 7.40 4.01
N LEU A 162 -1.90 6.10 4.01
CA LEU A 162 -1.21 5.17 3.14
C LEU A 162 -2.03 5.01 1.86
N PHE A 163 -1.34 5.10 0.73
CA PHE A 163 -1.92 4.98 -0.60
C PHE A 163 -1.27 3.79 -1.35
N PRO A 164 -1.64 2.55 -0.98
CA PRO A 164 -1.24 1.37 -1.74
C PRO A 164 -2.00 1.31 -3.05
N ALA A 165 -1.30 0.98 -4.16
CA ALA A 165 -1.90 0.96 -5.48
C ALA A 165 -1.37 -0.15 -6.38
N ALA A 166 -2.23 -0.62 -7.30
CA ALA A 166 -1.89 -1.55 -8.36
C ALA A 166 -2.61 -1.15 -9.67
N PRO A 167 -2.32 0.05 -10.21
CA PRO A 167 -2.95 0.52 -11.43
C PRO A 167 -2.40 -0.24 -12.62
N GLY A 168 -3.19 -1.09 -13.24
CA GLY A 168 -2.81 -1.77 -14.45
C GLY A 168 -2.60 -0.81 -15.61
N LEU A 169 -1.64 -1.12 -16.48
CA LEU A 169 -1.37 -0.35 -17.71
C LEU A 169 -2.14 -0.89 -18.92
N TYR A 170 -3.15 -1.73 -18.70
CA TYR A 170 -3.99 -2.32 -19.75
C TYR A 170 -3.15 -2.97 -20.86
N GLY A 171 -2.46 -4.07 -20.51
CA GLY A 171 -1.61 -4.87 -21.39
C GLY A 171 -0.11 -4.61 -21.22
N ARG A 172 0.66 -5.16 -22.14
CA ARG A 172 2.12 -5.26 -22.04
C ARG A 172 2.85 -4.05 -22.62
N ARG A 173 3.89 -3.61 -21.94
CA ARG A 173 4.82 -2.58 -22.44
C ARG A 173 5.99 -3.27 -23.15
N THR A 174 6.24 -2.90 -24.40
CA THR A 174 7.24 -3.55 -25.25
C THR A 174 8.48 -2.70 -25.49
N SER A 175 8.47 -1.43 -25.10
CA SER A 175 9.57 -0.49 -25.27
C SER A 175 9.75 0.40 -24.04
N GLU A 176 10.96 0.93 -23.87
CA GLU A 176 11.25 1.88 -22.80
C GLU A 176 10.36 3.15 -22.91
N ASP A 177 10.07 3.60 -24.10
CA ASP A 177 9.17 4.76 -24.34
C ASP A 177 7.74 4.45 -23.86
N SER A 178 7.22 3.23 -24.12
CA SER A 178 5.89 2.83 -23.66
C SER A 178 5.81 2.71 -22.11
N TRP A 179 6.89 2.26 -21.49
CA TRP A 179 7.00 2.25 -20.02
C TRP A 179 7.03 3.68 -19.45
N ARG A 180 7.82 4.56 -20.05
CA ARG A 180 7.93 5.96 -19.63
C ARG A 180 6.59 6.70 -19.73
N LYS A 181 5.83 6.45 -20.80
CA LYS A 181 4.48 7.01 -20.98
C LYS A 181 3.49 6.47 -19.94
N GLY A 182 3.53 5.18 -19.68
CA GLY A 182 2.68 4.56 -18.64
C GLY A 182 2.99 5.12 -17.24
N PHE A 183 4.28 5.25 -16.91
CA PHE A 183 4.70 5.86 -15.66
C PHE A 183 4.25 7.31 -15.52
N ALA A 184 4.47 8.13 -16.56
CA ALA A 184 4.10 9.55 -16.54
C ALA A 184 2.59 9.76 -16.39
N TRP A 185 1.78 8.92 -17.03
CA TRP A 185 0.33 8.91 -16.84
C TRP A 185 -0.04 8.64 -15.38
N TRP A 186 0.50 7.55 -14.81
CA TRP A 186 0.19 7.17 -13.44
C TRP A 186 0.73 8.19 -12.43
N GLU A 187 1.98 8.64 -12.60
CA GLU A 187 2.57 9.66 -11.75
C GLU A 187 1.71 10.92 -11.71
N GLY A 188 1.25 11.39 -12.87
CA GLY A 188 0.38 12.56 -12.97
C GLY A 188 -0.94 12.40 -12.23
N SER A 189 -1.61 11.26 -12.40
CA SER A 189 -2.88 10.94 -11.74
C SER A 189 -2.69 10.78 -10.24
N ALA A 190 -1.81 9.87 -9.82
CA ALA A 190 -1.63 9.53 -8.41
C ALA A 190 -1.10 10.69 -7.56
N LEU A 191 -0.10 11.44 -8.07
CA LEU A 191 0.39 12.63 -7.38
C LEU A 191 -0.62 13.78 -7.41
N GLY A 192 -1.43 13.89 -8.47
CA GLY A 192 -2.53 14.85 -8.55
C GLY A 192 -3.52 14.66 -7.40
N ASP A 193 -4.01 13.43 -7.25
CA ASP A 193 -4.93 13.06 -6.18
C ASP A 193 -4.30 13.20 -4.78
N ALA A 194 -3.10 12.66 -4.59
CA ALA A 194 -2.39 12.75 -3.31
C ALA A 194 -2.16 14.22 -2.88
N ARG A 195 -1.70 15.08 -3.80
CA ARG A 195 -1.47 16.50 -3.53
C ARG A 195 -2.76 17.26 -3.19
N ARG A 196 -3.86 16.93 -3.87
CA ARG A 196 -5.18 17.51 -3.59
C ARG A 196 -5.64 17.14 -2.18
N GLN A 197 -5.59 15.86 -1.83
CA GLN A 197 -6.02 15.36 -0.53
C GLN A 197 -5.12 15.87 0.62
N ALA A 198 -3.81 15.86 0.41
CA ALA A 198 -2.84 16.35 1.38
C ALA A 198 -3.11 17.81 1.76
N ARG A 199 -3.31 18.70 0.77
CA ARG A 199 -3.63 20.11 1.00
C ARG A 199 -4.99 20.30 1.68
N ARG A 200 -5.99 19.51 1.29
CA ARG A 200 -7.35 19.66 1.80
C ARG A 200 -7.44 19.33 3.29
N LEU A 201 -6.67 18.37 3.75
CA LEU A 201 -6.77 17.85 5.12
C LEU A 201 -5.53 18.09 5.98
N GLY A 202 -4.44 18.62 5.41
CA GLY A 202 -3.20 18.81 6.15
C GLY A 202 -2.50 17.50 6.52
N LEU A 203 -2.65 16.44 5.69
CA LEU A 203 -2.15 15.10 5.97
C LEU A 203 -0.88 14.79 5.17
N TRP A 204 -0.02 13.94 5.73
CA TRP A 204 1.01 13.25 4.97
C TRP A 204 0.40 12.10 4.17
N ILE A 205 0.88 11.86 2.94
CA ILE A 205 0.43 10.73 2.12
C ILE A 205 1.63 9.95 1.61
N GLY A 206 1.71 8.67 2.00
CA GLY A 206 2.74 7.73 1.56
C GLY A 206 2.18 6.76 0.52
N LEU A 207 2.71 6.81 -0.71
CA LEU A 207 2.30 5.98 -1.84
C LEU A 207 3.24 4.80 -2.03
N ALA A 208 2.68 3.60 -2.22
CA ALA A 208 3.39 2.38 -2.58
C ALA A 208 2.66 1.67 -3.73
N GLY A 209 3.33 1.47 -4.87
CA GLY A 209 2.70 0.98 -6.10
C GLY A 209 3.26 -0.34 -6.61
N GLN A 210 2.43 -1.21 -7.23
CA GLN A 210 2.92 -2.35 -7.98
C GLN A 210 3.77 -1.89 -9.17
N ALA A 211 4.83 -2.63 -9.47
CA ALA A 211 5.81 -2.29 -10.49
C ALA A 211 6.19 -3.51 -11.34
N GLY A 212 6.52 -3.27 -12.61
CA GLY A 212 7.06 -4.30 -13.48
C GLY A 212 6.03 -5.10 -14.25
N ALA A 213 6.54 -6.07 -15.02
CA ALA A 213 5.74 -6.86 -15.95
C ALA A 213 5.20 -8.12 -15.28
N THR A 214 3.92 -8.41 -15.46
CA THR A 214 3.33 -9.71 -15.14
C THR A 214 3.00 -10.50 -16.41
N ALA A 215 2.34 -11.65 -16.31
CA ALA A 215 2.05 -12.48 -17.48
C ALA A 215 1.10 -11.80 -18.48
N ASP A 216 0.15 -11.03 -18.00
CA ASP A 216 -0.99 -10.47 -18.76
C ASP A 216 -1.04 -8.94 -18.70
N GLU A 217 -0.39 -8.32 -17.72
CA GLU A 217 -0.48 -6.89 -17.46
C GLU A 217 0.82 -6.35 -16.88
N ASP A 218 1.10 -5.08 -17.12
CA ASP A 218 2.24 -4.37 -16.59
C ASP A 218 1.80 -3.28 -15.60
N PHE A 219 2.66 -3.00 -14.61
CA PHE A 219 2.38 -2.02 -13.54
C PHE A 219 3.42 -0.91 -13.51
N PRO A 220 2.98 0.37 -13.43
CA PRO A 220 3.86 1.52 -13.63
C PRO A 220 4.80 1.82 -12.47
N GLY A 221 4.70 1.12 -11.33
CA GLY A 221 5.50 1.44 -10.16
C GLY A 221 5.00 2.69 -9.44
N LEU A 222 5.94 3.46 -8.94
CA LEU A 222 5.85 4.65 -8.12
C LEU A 222 5.79 4.35 -6.62
N ALA A 223 6.76 4.91 -5.90
CA ALA A 223 6.66 5.16 -4.46
C ALA A 223 6.94 6.63 -4.24
N ALA A 224 6.13 7.29 -3.39
CA ALA A 224 6.24 8.73 -3.17
C ALA A 224 5.75 9.14 -1.78
N LEU A 225 6.27 10.25 -1.28
CA LEU A 225 5.78 10.94 -0.08
C LEU A 225 5.30 12.34 -0.47
N VAL A 226 4.08 12.67 -0.12
CA VAL A 226 3.47 13.99 -0.30
C VAL A 226 3.22 14.63 1.06
N GLY A 227 3.67 15.86 1.23
CA GLY A 227 3.51 16.63 2.46
C GLY A 227 2.15 17.32 2.57
N PRO A 228 1.81 17.82 3.78
CA PRO A 228 0.52 18.49 4.06
C PRO A 228 0.24 19.72 3.19
N ASP A 229 1.29 20.35 2.68
CA ASP A 229 1.21 21.47 1.73
C ASP A 229 0.94 21.03 0.29
N GLY A 230 0.87 19.71 0.05
CA GLY A 230 0.77 19.10 -1.26
C GLY A 230 2.07 19.10 -2.05
N GLY A 231 3.20 19.41 -1.42
CA GLY A 231 4.52 19.26 -2.01
C GLY A 231 4.93 17.79 -2.07
N VAL A 232 5.57 17.37 -3.17
CA VAL A 232 6.19 16.03 -3.27
C VAL A 232 7.52 16.09 -2.55
N ALA A 233 7.57 15.52 -1.33
CA ALA A 233 8.77 15.52 -0.50
C ALA A 233 9.85 14.56 -1.02
N ALA A 234 9.43 13.40 -1.55
CA ALA A 234 10.33 12.41 -2.14
C ALA A 234 9.55 11.48 -3.08
N ARG A 235 10.21 10.93 -4.09
CA ARG A 235 9.65 9.89 -4.98
C ARG A 235 10.74 9.08 -5.66
N LEU A 236 10.37 7.88 -6.14
CA LEU A 236 11.22 7.12 -7.07
C LEU A 236 11.22 7.78 -8.45
N PRO A 237 12.35 7.69 -9.19
CA PRO A 237 12.56 8.44 -10.43
C PRO A 237 11.81 7.87 -11.64
N ASP A 238 11.47 6.57 -11.61
CA ASP A 238 10.90 5.86 -12.76
C ASP A 238 10.04 4.63 -12.35
N TRP A 239 9.59 3.87 -13.32
CA TRP A 239 8.66 2.73 -13.19
C TRP A 239 9.28 1.45 -12.61
N ARG A 240 10.59 1.43 -12.41
CA ARG A 240 11.28 0.20 -11.98
C ARG A 240 10.95 -0.14 -10.54
N PRO A 241 10.95 -1.43 -10.19
CA PRO A 241 10.87 -1.83 -8.79
C PRO A 241 11.98 -1.17 -7.98
N GLY A 242 11.61 -0.68 -6.79
CA GLY A 242 12.54 0.00 -5.89
C GLY A 242 11.92 0.31 -4.54
N VAL A 243 12.70 0.85 -3.63
CA VAL A 243 12.22 1.26 -2.30
C VAL A 243 12.60 2.71 -2.04
N LEU A 244 11.73 3.42 -1.39
CA LEU A 244 11.91 4.79 -0.94
C LEU A 244 11.84 4.81 0.59
N THR A 245 12.96 5.12 1.25
CA THR A 245 12.99 5.34 2.69
C THR A 245 12.86 6.82 3.00
N VAL A 246 11.88 7.18 3.82
CA VAL A 246 11.55 8.58 4.14
C VAL A 246 11.39 8.79 5.65
N ASP A 247 11.74 9.95 6.12
CA ASP A 247 11.44 10.41 7.47
C ASP A 247 10.20 11.32 7.42
N ILE A 248 9.08 10.85 7.99
CA ILE A 248 7.81 11.59 8.03
C ILE A 248 7.76 12.36 9.36
N PRO A 249 7.78 13.71 9.36
CA PRO A 249 7.73 14.50 10.58
C PRO A 249 6.28 14.56 11.12
N LEU A 250 5.90 13.57 11.92
CA LEU A 250 4.58 13.47 12.55
C LEU A 250 4.66 13.96 14.01
N ALA A 251 3.59 14.59 14.49
CA ALA A 251 3.56 15.22 15.81
C ALA A 251 3.82 14.25 16.97
N GLY A 252 3.45 12.96 16.81
CA GLY A 252 3.70 11.89 17.78
C GLY A 252 5.15 11.43 17.89
N SER A 253 6.07 11.90 17.06
CA SER A 253 7.49 11.52 17.07
C SER A 253 8.38 12.41 17.98
N GLY A 254 7.78 13.39 18.65
CA GLY A 254 8.48 14.25 19.60
C GLY A 254 8.75 13.53 20.93
N VAL A 255 10.01 13.32 21.29
CA VAL A 255 10.41 13.04 22.68
C VAL A 255 9.96 14.23 23.50
N VAL A 256 8.91 14.07 24.31
CA VAL A 256 8.59 15.06 25.34
C VAL A 256 9.67 14.92 26.39
N SER A 257 10.70 15.74 26.32
CA SER A 257 11.57 15.99 27.46
C SER A 257 10.75 16.78 28.48
N VAL A 258 10.29 16.08 29.51
CA VAL A 258 9.73 16.73 30.70
C VAL A 258 10.89 17.37 31.46
N PRO A 259 10.81 18.65 31.84
CA PRO A 259 11.83 19.36 32.61
C PRO A 259 11.98 18.81 34.04
#